data_850546002331c7d30ee08bf157f40659
#
_entry.id   850546002331c7d30ee08bf157f40659
#
_cell.length_a   1.000
_cell.length_b   1.000
_cell.length_c   1.000
_cell.angle_alpha   90.00
_cell.angle_beta   90.00
_cell.angle_gamma   90.00
#
_symmetry.space_group_name_H-M   'P 1'
#
loop_
_entity.id
_entity.type
_entity.pdbx_description
1 polymer ?
#
loop_
_entity_poly.entity_id
_entity_poly.type
_entity_poly.pdbx_seq_one_letter_code
_entity_poly.pdbx_strand_id
1 'polypeptide(L)'
;MNGDFPESVWIMFQMTFAIITPALIVGAFVERIKFTAVMLFSGLWLIVVYCPVCYRVWGGGWLAEAGVIDFAGGIVVHATAGASALTLAWMLGRRSGFPRNLKPPHSPGMVMMGAGMLWVGWFGFNAGSAAAANGDA
;
A
#
# COMPACT_ATOMS: atom_id res chain seq x y z
N MET A 1 21.12 -15.29 0.73
CA MET A 1 20.71 -14.86 -0.61
C MET A 1 19.28 -15.31 -0.83
N ASN A 2 18.44 -14.47 -1.37
CA ASN A 2 17.07 -14.85 -1.77
C ASN A 2 17.05 -14.91 -3.30
N GLY A 3 17.12 -16.10 -3.87
CA GLY A 3 17.40 -16.27 -5.29
C GLY A 3 18.78 -15.70 -5.67
N ASP A 4 18.81 -14.87 -6.71
CA ASP A 4 20.03 -14.24 -7.24
C ASP A 4 20.41 -12.93 -6.52
N PHE A 5 19.62 -12.49 -5.53
CA PHE A 5 19.82 -11.22 -4.85
C PHE A 5 20.41 -11.39 -3.44
N PRO A 6 21.24 -10.44 -2.97
CA PRO A 6 21.60 -10.36 -1.56
C PRO A 6 20.34 -10.22 -0.70
N GLU A 7 20.30 -10.91 0.43
CA GLU A 7 19.17 -10.86 1.36
C GLU A 7 18.84 -9.43 1.83
N SER A 8 19.84 -8.59 2.03
CA SER A 8 19.67 -7.19 2.38
C SER A 8 18.88 -6.40 1.34
N VAL A 9 19.12 -6.66 0.06
CA VAL A 9 18.36 -6.02 -1.04
C VAL A 9 16.92 -6.50 -1.03
N TRP A 10 16.69 -7.80 -0.81
CA TRP A 10 15.35 -8.36 -0.68
C TRP A 10 14.58 -7.76 0.51
N ILE A 11 15.21 -7.65 1.66
CA ILE A 11 14.60 -7.02 2.85
C ILE A 11 14.21 -5.56 2.56
N MET A 12 15.10 -4.78 1.94
CA MET A 12 14.82 -3.40 1.57
C MET A 12 13.67 -3.29 0.56
N PHE A 13 13.64 -4.18 -0.42
CA PHE A 13 12.56 -4.24 -1.40
C PHE A 13 11.21 -4.53 -0.72
N GLN A 14 11.13 -5.56 0.13
CA GLN A 14 9.90 -5.89 0.86
C GLN A 14 9.49 -4.78 1.86
N MET A 15 10.45 -4.09 2.46
CA MET A 15 10.19 -2.97 3.34
C MET A 15 9.48 -1.82 2.62
N THR A 16 9.79 -1.57 1.33
CA THR A 16 9.10 -0.52 0.56
C THR A 16 7.61 -0.81 0.39
N PHE A 17 7.21 -2.06 0.24
CA PHE A 17 5.79 -2.45 0.23
C PHE A 17 5.12 -2.22 1.58
N ALA A 18 5.80 -2.56 2.67
CA ALA A 18 5.28 -2.32 4.02
C ALA A 18 5.10 -0.83 4.33
N ILE A 19 5.99 0.03 3.82
CA ILE A 19 5.90 1.48 4.01
C ILE A 19 4.79 2.10 3.18
N ILE A 20 4.67 1.73 1.90
CA ILE A 20 3.69 2.37 1.00
C ILE A 20 2.25 1.97 1.34
N THR A 21 2.02 0.76 1.83
CA THR A 21 0.66 0.24 2.00
C THR A 21 -0.21 1.06 2.95
N PRO A 22 0.21 1.41 4.18
CA PRO A 22 -0.57 2.32 5.03
C PRO A 22 -0.69 3.73 4.46
N ALA A 23 0.28 4.19 3.65
CA ALA A 23 0.21 5.48 2.99
C ALA A 23 -0.95 5.55 1.97
N LEU A 24 -1.31 4.45 1.32
CA LEU A 24 -2.46 4.38 0.41
C LEU A 24 -3.81 4.54 1.12
N ILE A 25 -3.87 4.33 2.44
CA ILE A 25 -5.09 4.50 3.24
C ILE A 25 -5.34 5.98 3.60
N VAL A 26 -4.32 6.84 3.51
CA VAL A 26 -4.35 8.23 3.99
C VAL A 26 -5.55 9.02 3.46
N GLY A 27 -5.91 8.85 2.20
CA GLY A 27 -7.05 9.53 1.60
C GLY A 27 -8.40 9.30 2.32
N ALA A 28 -8.52 8.17 3.02
CA ALA A 28 -9.73 7.80 3.75
C ALA A 28 -9.89 8.53 5.08
N PHE A 29 -8.81 9.03 5.69
CA PHE A 29 -8.88 9.61 7.03
C PHE A 29 -8.29 11.04 7.15
N VAL A 30 -7.68 11.57 6.10
CA VAL A 30 -7.14 12.93 6.11
C VAL A 30 -8.21 13.94 6.57
N GLU A 31 -7.83 14.91 7.39
CA GLU A 31 -8.69 15.92 8.04
C GLU A 31 -9.68 15.38 9.10
N ARG A 32 -9.75 14.07 9.35
CA ARG A 32 -10.75 13.46 10.23
C ARG A 32 -10.17 12.72 11.44
N ILE A 33 -8.86 12.54 11.48
CA ILE A 33 -8.17 11.79 12.54
C ILE A 33 -6.97 12.59 13.06
N LYS A 34 -6.62 12.41 14.32
CA LYS A 34 -5.43 13.04 14.91
C LYS A 34 -4.17 12.32 14.43
N PHE A 35 -3.08 13.07 14.19
CA PHE A 35 -1.81 12.53 13.72
C PHE A 35 -1.27 11.41 14.61
N THR A 36 -1.33 11.55 15.93
CA THR A 36 -0.91 10.49 16.85
C THR A 36 -1.69 9.18 16.64
N ALA A 37 -3.01 9.28 16.39
CA ALA A 37 -3.83 8.11 16.10
C ALA A 37 -3.45 7.47 14.75
N VAL A 38 -3.06 8.26 13.75
CA VAL A 38 -2.52 7.75 12.47
C VAL A 38 -1.25 6.94 12.69
N MET A 39 -0.33 7.44 13.52
CA MET A 39 0.93 6.75 13.81
C MET A 39 0.69 5.41 14.51
N LEU A 40 -0.16 5.39 15.54
CA LEU A 40 -0.53 4.16 16.25
C LEU A 40 -1.27 3.18 15.32
N PHE A 41 -2.24 3.69 14.57
CA PHE A 41 -2.97 2.88 13.59
C PHE A 41 -2.03 2.23 12.58
N SER A 42 -1.14 3.01 11.97
CA SER A 42 -0.24 2.49 10.93
C SER A 42 0.68 1.40 11.47
N GLY A 43 1.27 1.58 12.66
CA GLY A 43 2.13 0.58 13.29
C GLY A 43 1.39 -0.71 13.64
N LEU A 44 0.24 -0.59 14.31
CA LEU A 44 -0.58 -1.76 14.67
C LEU A 44 -1.16 -2.45 13.43
N TRP A 45 -1.62 -1.68 12.46
CA TRP A 45 -2.19 -2.21 11.22
C TRP A 45 -1.15 -2.99 10.41
N LEU A 46 0.10 -2.52 10.34
CA LEU A 46 1.18 -3.26 9.70
C LEU A 46 1.37 -4.64 10.34
N ILE A 47 1.40 -4.70 11.66
CA ILE A 47 1.63 -5.96 12.39
C ILE A 47 0.41 -6.89 12.30
N VAL A 48 -0.79 -6.36 12.50
CA VAL A 48 -2.01 -7.18 12.67
C VAL A 48 -2.67 -7.51 11.33
N VAL A 49 -2.55 -6.65 10.33
CA VAL A 49 -3.24 -6.80 9.03
C VAL A 49 -2.25 -7.10 7.91
N TYR A 50 -1.30 -6.19 7.68
CA TYR A 50 -0.39 -6.30 6.55
C TYR A 50 0.49 -7.55 6.62
N CYS A 51 1.22 -7.74 7.71
CA CYS A 51 2.14 -8.88 7.84
C CYS A 51 1.44 -10.24 7.70
N PRO A 52 0.28 -10.49 8.34
CA PRO A 52 -0.43 -11.74 8.14
C PRO A 52 -0.92 -11.96 6.71
N VAL A 53 -1.39 -10.93 6.01
CA VAL A 53 -1.80 -11.05 4.60
C VAL A 53 -0.59 -11.30 3.70
N CYS A 54 0.47 -10.54 3.90
CA CYS A 54 1.74 -10.68 3.19
C CYS A 54 2.29 -12.12 3.30
N TYR A 55 2.32 -12.67 4.52
CA TYR A 55 2.76 -14.05 4.74
C TYR A 55 1.87 -15.05 3.99
N ARG A 56 0.55 -14.90 4.05
CA ARG A 56 -0.38 -15.83 3.40
C ARG A 56 -0.27 -15.85 1.89
N VAL A 57 0.10 -14.72 1.27
CA VAL A 57 0.19 -14.59 -0.19
C VAL A 57 1.62 -14.81 -0.69
N TRP A 58 2.62 -14.15 -0.06
CA TRP A 58 4.00 -14.17 -0.54
C TRP A 58 4.95 -15.00 0.33
N GLY A 59 4.55 -15.33 1.56
CA GLY A 59 5.38 -16.05 2.51
C GLY A 59 5.20 -17.57 2.53
N GLY A 60 4.54 -18.14 1.52
CA GLY A 60 4.25 -19.58 1.49
C GLY A 60 3.07 -20.02 2.36
N GLY A 61 2.17 -19.09 2.70
CA GLY A 61 0.94 -19.43 3.42
C GLY A 61 -0.14 -20.04 2.52
N TRP A 62 -1.29 -20.36 3.09
CA TRP A 62 -2.35 -21.11 2.45
C TRP A 62 -2.92 -20.49 1.16
N LEU A 63 -2.84 -19.15 0.97
CA LEU A 63 -3.25 -18.53 -0.29
C LEU A 63 -2.24 -18.80 -1.41
N ALA A 64 -0.95 -18.81 -1.11
CA ALA A 64 0.07 -19.23 -2.06
C ALA A 64 -0.08 -20.69 -2.44
N GLU A 65 -0.34 -21.57 -1.46
CA GLU A 65 -0.59 -23.01 -1.69
C GLU A 65 -1.86 -23.25 -2.53
N ALA A 66 -2.88 -22.39 -2.37
CA ALA A 66 -4.09 -22.42 -3.19
C ALA A 66 -3.89 -21.86 -4.62
N GLY A 67 -2.69 -21.42 -4.98
CA GLY A 67 -2.37 -20.93 -6.32
C GLY A 67 -2.80 -19.48 -6.57
N VAL A 68 -3.02 -18.69 -5.51
CA VAL A 68 -3.31 -17.26 -5.66
C VAL A 68 -2.07 -16.53 -6.16
N ILE A 69 -2.22 -15.81 -7.27
CA ILE A 69 -1.16 -15.02 -7.88
C ILE A 69 -1.33 -13.56 -7.48
N ASP A 70 -0.32 -13.01 -6.84
CA ASP A 70 -0.19 -11.58 -6.56
C ASP A 70 1.24 -11.15 -6.91
N PHE A 71 1.41 -10.59 -8.11
CA PHE A 71 2.73 -10.29 -8.65
C PHE A 71 3.37 -9.06 -7.99
N ALA A 72 2.64 -7.96 -7.93
CA ALA A 72 3.15 -6.68 -7.44
C ALA A 72 2.28 -6.05 -6.33
N GLY A 73 1.54 -6.83 -5.58
CA GLY A 73 0.77 -6.36 -4.43
C GLY A 73 -0.69 -6.02 -4.71
N GLY A 74 -1.30 -6.61 -5.74
CA GLY A 74 -2.73 -6.43 -6.00
C GLY A 74 -3.61 -6.78 -4.80
N ILE A 75 -3.29 -7.87 -4.12
CA ILE A 75 -3.98 -8.33 -2.90
C ILE A 75 -3.30 -7.76 -1.64
N VAL A 76 -1.99 -8.03 -1.49
CA VAL A 76 -1.24 -7.71 -0.27
C VAL A 76 -1.26 -6.21 0.02
N VAL A 77 -1.16 -5.37 -1.00
CA VAL A 77 -1.11 -3.92 -0.88
C VAL A 77 -2.48 -3.29 -1.18
N HIS A 78 -2.96 -3.41 -2.41
CA HIS A 78 -4.08 -2.60 -2.89
C HIS A 78 -5.43 -3.06 -2.37
N ALA A 79 -5.76 -4.33 -2.41
CA ALA A 79 -7.03 -4.83 -1.87
C ALA A 79 -7.09 -4.63 -0.35
N THR A 80 -5.99 -4.90 0.34
CA THR A 80 -5.89 -4.75 1.80
C THR A 80 -6.00 -3.28 2.23
N ALA A 81 -5.28 -2.37 1.56
CA ALA A 81 -5.39 -0.95 1.80
C ALA A 81 -6.78 -0.40 1.44
N GLY A 82 -7.35 -0.83 0.31
CA GLY A 82 -8.67 -0.41 -0.13
C GLY A 82 -9.79 -0.81 0.82
N ALA A 83 -9.79 -2.06 1.30
CA ALA A 83 -10.75 -2.53 2.29
C ALA A 83 -10.62 -1.75 3.61
N SER A 84 -9.39 -1.48 4.05
CA SER A 84 -9.12 -0.69 5.25
C SER A 84 -9.55 0.76 5.08
N ALA A 85 -9.30 1.37 3.92
CA ALA A 85 -9.72 2.72 3.59
C ALA A 85 -11.25 2.85 3.60
N LEU A 86 -11.97 1.89 3.01
CA LEU A 86 -13.43 1.86 3.00
C LEU A 86 -13.99 1.76 4.43
N THR A 87 -13.44 0.86 5.24
CA THR A 87 -13.85 0.67 6.63
C THR A 87 -13.62 1.94 7.46
N LEU A 88 -12.44 2.56 7.33
CA LEU A 88 -12.12 3.81 8.03
C LEU A 88 -13.00 4.97 7.57
N ALA A 89 -13.25 5.10 6.27
CA ALA A 89 -14.13 6.14 5.75
C ALA A 89 -15.56 6.00 6.30
N TRP A 90 -16.05 4.76 6.43
CA TRP A 90 -17.35 4.48 7.03
C TRP A 90 -17.37 4.80 8.54
N MET A 91 -16.36 4.37 9.29
CA MET A 91 -16.28 4.60 10.73
C MET A 91 -16.12 6.08 11.10
N LEU A 92 -15.33 6.84 10.34
CA LEU A 92 -15.08 8.26 10.58
C LEU A 92 -16.23 9.17 10.11
N GLY A 93 -17.11 8.65 9.28
CA GLY A 93 -18.24 9.40 8.75
C GLY A 93 -17.87 10.45 7.69
N ARG A 94 -18.75 11.40 7.45
CA ARG A 94 -18.60 12.40 6.40
C ARG A 94 -17.58 13.48 6.76
N ARG A 95 -16.88 13.99 5.75
CA ARG A 95 -16.03 15.19 5.89
C ARG A 95 -16.86 16.41 6.28
N SER A 96 -16.25 17.31 7.06
CA SER A 96 -16.87 18.59 7.41
C SER A 96 -17.25 19.36 6.14
N GLY A 97 -18.49 19.82 6.08
CA GLY A 97 -19.03 20.57 4.93
C GLY A 97 -19.53 19.72 3.76
N PHE A 98 -19.30 18.39 3.73
CA PHE A 98 -19.83 17.54 2.67
C PHE A 98 -21.35 17.38 2.75
N PRO A 99 -22.11 17.46 1.63
CA PRO A 99 -21.69 17.79 0.25
C PRO A 99 -21.82 19.29 -0.10
N ARG A 100 -22.28 20.14 0.81
CA ARG A 100 -22.74 21.51 0.48
C ARG A 100 -21.63 22.54 0.50
N ASN A 101 -20.59 22.34 1.29
CA ASN A 101 -19.50 23.30 1.46
C ASN A 101 -18.14 22.58 1.29
N LEU A 102 -17.85 22.19 0.06
CA LEU A 102 -16.62 21.49 -0.29
C LEU A 102 -15.46 22.48 -0.35
N LYS A 103 -14.38 22.21 0.38
CA LYS A 103 -13.13 22.94 0.25
C LYS A 103 -12.38 22.48 -1.00
N PRO A 104 -11.79 23.39 -1.78
CA PRO A 104 -10.98 23.02 -2.93
C PRO A 104 -9.74 22.22 -2.50
N PRO A 105 -9.17 21.40 -3.40
CA PRO A 105 -7.91 20.68 -3.13
C PRO A 105 -6.79 21.64 -2.77
N HIS A 106 -5.94 21.27 -1.82
CA HIS A 106 -4.83 22.11 -1.33
C HIS A 106 -3.81 22.41 -2.44
N SER A 107 -3.33 21.40 -3.15
CA SER A 107 -2.29 21.58 -4.17
C SER A 107 -2.39 20.51 -5.28
N PRO A 108 -3.26 20.71 -6.29
CA PRO A 108 -3.37 19.80 -7.42
C PRO A 108 -2.05 19.64 -8.19
N GLY A 109 -1.26 20.69 -8.32
CA GLY A 109 0.05 20.64 -8.99
C GLY A 109 1.02 19.67 -8.32
N MET A 110 1.11 19.66 -6.98
CA MET A 110 1.94 18.69 -6.26
C MET A 110 1.43 17.25 -6.41
N VAL A 111 0.11 17.07 -6.44
CA VAL A 111 -0.47 15.75 -6.71
C VAL A 111 -0.09 15.25 -8.08
N MET A 112 -0.14 16.10 -9.11
CA MET A 112 0.26 15.75 -10.47
C MET A 112 1.75 15.42 -10.57
N MET A 113 2.61 16.18 -9.90
CA MET A 113 4.04 15.86 -9.84
C MET A 113 4.30 14.52 -9.15
N GLY A 114 3.66 14.27 -8.01
CA GLY A 114 3.75 13.01 -7.29
C GLY A 114 3.28 11.82 -8.14
N ALA A 115 2.15 11.97 -8.83
CA ALA A 115 1.62 10.95 -9.75
C ALA A 115 2.59 10.66 -10.91
N GLY A 116 3.20 11.69 -11.49
CA GLY A 116 4.21 11.53 -12.55
C GLY A 116 5.46 10.79 -12.07
N MET A 117 5.96 11.12 -10.89
CA MET A 117 7.10 10.41 -10.28
C MET A 117 6.75 8.95 -9.98
N LEU A 118 5.57 8.70 -9.43
CA LEU A 118 5.08 7.33 -9.21
C LEU A 118 4.92 6.56 -10.52
N TRP A 119 4.42 7.19 -11.56
CA TRP A 119 4.27 6.54 -12.87
C TRP A 119 5.61 6.02 -13.40
N VAL A 120 6.64 6.86 -13.40
CA VAL A 120 7.99 6.43 -13.80
C VAL A 120 8.51 5.30 -12.90
N GLY A 121 8.38 5.43 -11.57
CA GLY A 121 8.82 4.41 -10.63
C GLY A 121 8.04 3.10 -10.72
N TRP A 122 6.80 3.15 -11.25
CA TRP A 122 5.92 1.98 -11.33
C TRP A 122 6.36 0.95 -12.38
N PHE A 123 7.08 1.37 -13.41
CA PHE A 123 7.75 0.42 -14.30
C PHE A 123 8.71 -0.47 -13.51
N GLY A 124 9.55 0.12 -12.66
CA GLY A 124 10.43 -0.64 -11.77
C GLY A 124 9.68 -1.43 -10.69
N PHE A 125 8.56 -0.91 -10.19
CA PHE A 125 7.75 -1.58 -9.19
C PHE A 125 7.16 -2.89 -9.74
N ASN A 126 6.48 -2.86 -10.86
CA ASN A 126 5.90 -4.06 -11.46
C ASN A 126 6.95 -4.97 -12.10
N ALA A 127 7.82 -4.44 -12.94
CA ALA A 127 8.85 -5.24 -13.57
C ALA A 127 9.84 -5.81 -12.55
N GLY A 128 10.22 -5.02 -11.52
CA GLY A 128 11.08 -5.48 -10.42
C GLY A 128 10.46 -6.59 -9.58
N SER A 129 9.13 -6.71 -9.56
CA SER A 129 8.43 -7.79 -8.85
C SER A 129 8.61 -9.17 -9.51
N ALA A 130 9.08 -9.23 -10.77
CA ALA A 130 9.54 -10.48 -11.37
C ALA A 130 10.80 -11.04 -10.70
N ALA A 131 11.54 -10.19 -9.95
CA ALA A 131 12.81 -10.53 -9.30
C ALA A 131 13.85 -11.15 -10.29
N ALA A 132 13.68 -10.94 -11.59
CA ALA A 132 14.54 -11.40 -12.66
C ALA A 132 14.35 -10.53 -13.91
N ALA A 133 15.41 -10.35 -14.68
CA ALA A 133 15.35 -9.67 -16.00
C ALA A 133 14.96 -10.71 -17.09
N ASN A 134 13.69 -11.03 -17.16
CA ASN A 134 13.14 -12.01 -18.10
C ASN A 134 11.86 -11.49 -18.79
N GLY A 135 11.15 -12.34 -19.52
CA GLY A 135 9.92 -11.99 -20.23
C GLY A 135 8.72 -11.70 -19.31
N ASP A 136 8.82 -11.96 -18.01
CA ASP A 136 7.77 -11.67 -17.03
C ASP A 136 7.92 -10.25 -16.45
N ALA A 137 9.10 -9.65 -16.60
CA ALA A 137 9.38 -8.27 -16.22
C ALA A 137 8.95 -7.31 -17.35
#